data_e1576e95a6118beee8bd53e0ec384f5b
#
_entry.id   e1576e95a6118beee8bd53e0ec384f5b
#
_cell.length_a   1.000
_cell.length_b   1.000
_cell.length_c   1.000
_cell.angle_alpha   90.00
_cell.angle_beta   90.00
_cell.angle_gamma   90.00
#
_symmetry.space_group_name_H-M   'P 1'
#
loop_
_entity.id
_entity.type
_entity.pdbx_description
1 polymer ?
#
loop_
_entity_poly.entity_id
_entity_poly.type
_entity_poly.pdbx_seq_one_letter_code
_entity_poly.pdbx_strand_id
1 'polypeptide(L)'
;MSLSRRRFFSITSTLSALGISTLAGRAWGQTPPMPYAITGADAFPQQDPGLVKDAVGASHGNFARIRELVEKQPALARASIDWGFGDWETCIDAAAHVGNKPIADFLLAHGARPTIFSAAMMGQLDAVKAFIAARPGIQKTLGPHGFTLMSHAKAGGADAAAVVQYLAGLGDADTPAAFQPLDAADRDALVGKYVYGSGPRDFFTIDVQRDNLGIDRPNGPARRNLFHLGNLVFFPMGVPTVKIAFLRESGKVTQFTVADPGVMITARRA
;
A
#
# COMPACT_ATOMS: atom_id res chain seq x y z
N MET A 1 -15.87 -15.28 -45.90
CA MET A 1 -15.15 -16.45 -45.38
C MET A 1 -14.76 -16.18 -43.93
N SER A 2 -15.51 -16.80 -43.01
CA SER A 2 -15.37 -16.69 -41.58
C SER A 2 -14.44 -17.80 -41.08
N LEU A 3 -13.37 -17.48 -40.37
CA LEU A 3 -12.53 -18.47 -39.69
C LEU A 3 -12.72 -18.34 -38.19
N SER A 4 -13.48 -19.31 -37.67
CA SER A 4 -13.69 -19.57 -36.25
C SER A 4 -12.40 -20.08 -35.60
N ARG A 5 -11.94 -19.39 -34.53
CA ARG A 5 -10.86 -19.86 -33.66
C ARG A 5 -11.46 -20.45 -32.38
N ARG A 6 -11.67 -21.75 -32.36
CA ARG A 6 -11.76 -22.54 -31.12
C ARG A 6 -11.09 -23.90 -31.37
N ARG A 7 -9.84 -24.04 -30.95
CA ARG A 7 -9.25 -25.36 -30.71
C ARG A 7 -8.99 -25.50 -29.22
N PHE A 8 -9.84 -26.24 -28.56
CA PHE A 8 -9.58 -26.80 -27.25
C PHE A 8 -8.58 -27.94 -27.42
N PHE A 9 -7.45 -27.86 -26.70
CA PHE A 9 -6.55 -28.99 -26.57
C PHE A 9 -7.16 -30.00 -25.60
N SER A 10 -7.59 -31.13 -26.11
CA SER A 10 -7.90 -32.31 -25.32
C SER A 10 -6.61 -33.10 -25.10
N ILE A 11 -6.11 -33.10 -23.87
CA ILE A 11 -4.98 -33.95 -23.47
C ILE A 11 -5.59 -35.23 -22.93
N THR A 12 -5.55 -36.29 -23.74
CA THR A 12 -5.86 -37.64 -23.32
C THR A 12 -4.67 -38.19 -22.56
N SER A 13 -4.80 -38.28 -21.24
CA SER A 13 -3.78 -38.91 -20.38
C SER A 13 -3.93 -40.43 -20.46
N THR A 14 -3.04 -41.13 -21.12
CA THR A 14 -2.85 -42.57 -20.99
C THR A 14 -2.22 -42.88 -19.64
N LEU A 15 -2.99 -43.44 -18.71
CA LEU A 15 -2.49 -44.02 -17.46
C LEU A 15 -1.72 -45.30 -17.80
N SER A 16 -0.40 -45.26 -17.73
CA SER A 16 0.43 -46.46 -17.61
C SER A 16 0.51 -46.87 -16.15
N ALA A 17 -0.11 -47.99 -15.81
CA ALA A 17 0.02 -48.60 -14.49
C ALA A 17 1.43 -49.16 -14.31
N LEU A 18 2.24 -48.53 -13.47
CA LEU A 18 3.51 -49.09 -12.98
C LEU A 18 3.58 -48.89 -11.47
N GLY A 19 3.58 -50.00 -10.75
CA GLY A 19 4.24 -50.22 -9.47
C GLY A 19 3.79 -49.34 -8.31
N ILE A 20 2.75 -49.76 -7.57
CA ILE A 20 2.49 -49.24 -6.23
C ILE A 20 3.56 -49.85 -5.30
N SER A 21 4.66 -49.15 -5.12
CA SER A 21 5.51 -49.34 -3.96
C SER A 21 4.82 -48.72 -2.76
N THR A 22 4.44 -49.52 -1.80
CA THR A 22 3.93 -49.10 -0.50
C THR A 22 5.00 -48.27 0.20
N LEU A 23 5.01 -46.96 -0.02
CA LEU A 23 5.67 -46.01 0.88
C LEU A 23 4.82 -45.95 2.13
N ALA A 24 5.33 -46.64 3.19
CA ALA A 24 4.83 -46.54 4.54
C ALA A 24 4.49 -45.09 4.88
N GLY A 25 3.29 -44.90 5.45
CA GLY A 25 2.75 -43.62 5.84
C GLY A 25 3.77 -42.81 6.64
N ARG A 26 4.35 -41.81 6.00
CA ARG A 26 4.81 -40.65 6.75
C ARG A 26 3.52 -40.01 7.27
N ALA A 27 3.27 -40.21 8.56
CA ALA A 27 2.34 -39.37 9.28
C ALA A 27 2.65 -37.93 8.84
N TRP A 28 1.67 -37.25 8.31
CA TRP A 28 1.75 -35.82 8.10
C TRP A 28 2.07 -35.24 9.46
N GLY A 29 3.37 -34.94 9.67
CA GLY A 29 3.87 -34.46 10.94
C GLY A 29 2.99 -33.30 11.37
N GLN A 30 2.63 -33.33 12.64
CA GLN A 30 1.93 -32.22 13.26
C GLN A 30 2.66 -30.94 12.84
N THR A 31 2.02 -30.14 12.02
CA THR A 31 2.49 -28.79 11.73
C THR A 31 2.73 -28.14 13.09
N PRO A 32 3.94 -27.61 13.38
CA PRO A 32 4.16 -26.90 14.62
C PRO A 32 3.05 -25.86 14.75
N PRO A 33 2.48 -25.67 15.95
CA PRO A 33 1.43 -24.69 16.13
C PRO A 33 1.93 -23.36 15.59
N MET A 34 1.22 -22.82 14.62
CA MET A 34 1.51 -21.50 14.06
C MET A 34 1.54 -20.54 15.24
N PRO A 35 2.60 -19.75 15.43
CA PRO A 35 2.71 -18.84 16.58
C PRO A 35 1.62 -17.78 16.64
N TYR A 36 0.71 -17.78 15.67
CA TYR A 36 -0.41 -16.87 15.51
C TYR A 36 -1.67 -17.69 15.25
N ALA A 37 -2.37 -18.07 16.31
CA ALA A 37 -3.65 -18.72 16.19
C ALA A 37 -4.67 -17.73 15.62
N ILE A 38 -5.25 -18.04 14.47
CA ILE A 38 -6.47 -17.39 14.00
C ILE A 38 -7.57 -17.89 14.94
N THR A 39 -8.01 -17.02 15.86
CA THR A 39 -9.07 -17.31 16.80
C THR A 39 -10.39 -16.81 16.25
N GLY A 40 -11.17 -17.69 15.65
CA GLY A 40 -12.53 -17.43 15.20
C GLY A 40 -13.05 -18.62 14.43
N ALA A 41 -14.19 -19.18 14.84
CA ALA A 41 -14.80 -20.36 14.22
C ALA A 41 -15.14 -20.16 12.74
N ASP A 42 -15.29 -18.92 12.29
CA ASP A 42 -15.68 -18.55 10.93
C ASP A 42 -14.51 -18.00 10.09
N ALA A 43 -13.30 -17.95 10.64
CA ALA A 43 -12.14 -17.41 9.92
C ALA A 43 -11.50 -18.49 9.03
N PHE A 44 -11.54 -18.29 7.73
CA PHE A 44 -10.65 -19.01 6.82
C PHE A 44 -9.20 -18.69 7.18
N PRO A 45 -8.24 -19.65 7.10
CA PRO A 45 -6.84 -19.39 7.43
C PRO A 45 -6.28 -18.22 6.61
N GLN A 46 -6.15 -17.07 7.26
CA GLN A 46 -5.57 -15.84 6.70
C GLN A 46 -4.22 -15.59 7.38
N GLN A 47 -3.39 -14.76 6.76
CA GLN A 47 -2.20 -14.25 7.42
C GLN A 47 -2.61 -13.34 8.58
N ASP A 48 -1.93 -13.44 9.71
CA ASP A 48 -2.16 -12.55 10.86
C ASP A 48 -1.93 -11.10 10.45
N PRO A 49 -2.87 -10.17 10.72
CA PRO A 49 -2.73 -8.76 10.33
C PRO A 49 -1.50 -8.08 10.93
N GLY A 50 -1.06 -8.49 12.13
CA GLY A 50 0.15 -7.97 12.76
C GLY A 50 1.40 -8.41 12.01
N LEU A 51 1.44 -9.67 11.54
CA LEU A 51 2.54 -10.17 10.69
C LEU A 51 2.57 -9.49 9.34
N VAL A 52 1.41 -9.26 8.71
CA VAL A 52 1.31 -8.52 7.46
C VAL A 52 1.88 -7.12 7.63
N LYS A 53 1.47 -6.41 8.69
CA LYS A 53 1.98 -5.08 9.02
C LYS A 53 3.49 -5.08 9.27
N ASP A 54 4.00 -6.07 10.01
CA ASP A 54 5.41 -6.22 10.30
C ASP A 54 6.22 -6.49 9.02
N ALA A 55 5.74 -7.36 8.14
CA ALA A 55 6.40 -7.68 6.87
C ALA A 55 6.51 -6.46 5.96
N VAL A 56 5.41 -5.70 5.76
CA VAL A 56 5.44 -4.49 4.94
C VAL A 56 6.31 -3.42 5.61
N GLY A 57 6.17 -3.21 6.93
CA GLY A 57 6.99 -2.27 7.68
C GLY A 57 8.49 -2.60 7.62
N ALA A 58 8.87 -3.87 7.81
CA ALA A 58 10.26 -4.33 7.71
C ALA A 58 10.85 -4.16 6.30
N SER A 59 10.01 -4.22 5.27
CA SER A 59 10.45 -4.09 3.87
C SER A 59 11.00 -2.71 3.53
N HIS A 60 10.78 -1.70 4.37
CA HIS A 60 11.41 -0.37 4.19
C HIS A 60 12.92 -0.39 4.47
N GLY A 61 13.43 -1.25 5.36
CA GLY A 61 14.86 -1.19 5.66
C GLY A 61 15.38 -2.25 6.62
N ASN A 62 14.53 -3.09 7.19
CA ASN A 62 14.96 -4.14 8.11
C ASN A 62 15.08 -5.49 7.39
N PHE A 63 16.18 -5.67 6.65
CA PHE A 63 16.40 -6.88 5.85
C PHE A 63 16.45 -8.16 6.70
N ALA A 64 17.01 -8.11 7.90
CA ALA A 64 17.05 -9.27 8.78
C ALA A 64 15.63 -9.71 9.18
N ARG A 65 14.75 -8.74 9.49
CA ARG A 65 13.39 -9.04 9.91
C ARG A 65 12.52 -9.55 8.77
N ILE A 66 12.56 -8.92 7.59
CA ILE A 66 11.75 -9.39 6.45
C ILE A 66 12.23 -10.78 5.99
N ARG A 67 13.52 -11.07 6.03
CA ARG A 67 14.05 -12.39 5.74
C ARG A 67 13.49 -13.42 6.72
N GLU A 68 13.59 -13.18 8.03
CA GLU A 68 13.04 -14.08 9.06
C GLU A 68 11.56 -14.40 8.82
N LEU A 69 10.77 -13.37 8.53
CA LEU A 69 9.33 -13.51 8.30
C LEU A 69 9.03 -14.35 7.07
N VAL A 70 9.69 -14.05 5.95
CA VAL A 70 9.44 -14.72 4.66
C VAL A 70 9.99 -16.15 4.66
N GLU A 71 11.14 -16.41 5.27
CA GLU A 71 11.66 -17.79 5.41
C GLU A 71 10.75 -18.67 6.24
N LYS A 72 10.09 -18.13 7.27
CA LYS A 72 9.09 -18.85 8.08
C LYS A 72 7.75 -18.99 7.37
N GLN A 73 7.30 -17.96 6.68
CA GLN A 73 6.02 -17.88 5.98
C GLN A 73 6.19 -17.23 4.60
N PRO A 74 6.54 -18.01 3.56
CA PRO A 74 6.86 -17.46 2.24
C PRO A 74 5.75 -16.61 1.60
N ALA A 75 4.48 -16.84 1.97
CA ALA A 75 3.36 -16.04 1.49
C ALA A 75 3.48 -14.55 1.88
N LEU A 76 4.20 -14.21 2.95
CA LEU A 76 4.42 -12.83 3.40
C LEU A 76 5.24 -12.00 2.42
N ALA A 77 6.01 -12.60 1.51
CA ALA A 77 6.65 -11.86 0.44
C ALA A 77 5.66 -11.08 -0.45
N ARG A 78 4.38 -11.48 -0.45
CA ARG A 78 3.28 -10.86 -1.20
C ARG A 78 2.33 -10.06 -0.33
N ALA A 79 2.70 -9.82 0.93
CA ALA A 79 1.85 -9.09 1.86
C ALA A 79 1.58 -7.67 1.37
N SER A 80 0.37 -7.20 1.68
CA SER A 80 -0.08 -5.83 1.41
C SER A 80 -0.89 -5.34 2.60
N ILE A 81 -0.77 -4.06 2.93
CA ILE A 81 -1.48 -3.41 4.02
C ILE A 81 -2.13 -2.10 3.56
N ASP A 82 -3.31 -1.81 4.09
CA ASP A 82 -3.89 -0.48 4.07
C ASP A 82 -3.36 0.33 5.27
N TRP A 83 -2.52 1.32 5.00
CA TRP A 83 -2.00 2.25 6.00
C TRP A 83 -3.06 3.27 6.47
N GLY A 84 -4.27 3.11 6.04
CA GLY A 84 -5.42 3.94 6.36
C GLY A 84 -5.91 4.76 5.16
N PHE A 85 -7.23 4.93 5.11
CA PHE A 85 -7.93 5.64 4.04
C PHE A 85 -7.79 5.03 2.64
N GLY A 86 -7.30 3.78 2.50
CA GLY A 86 -7.06 3.15 1.21
C GLY A 86 -5.64 3.38 0.65
N ASP A 87 -4.70 3.80 1.48
CA ASP A 87 -3.28 3.87 1.11
C ASP A 87 -2.64 2.49 1.19
N TRP A 88 -2.84 1.71 0.13
CA TRP A 88 -2.36 0.34 0.03
C TRP A 88 -0.90 0.28 -0.35
N GLU A 89 -0.15 -0.53 0.38
CA GLU A 89 1.27 -0.77 0.13
C GLU A 89 1.59 -2.25 0.19
N THR A 90 2.39 -2.72 -0.78
CA THR A 90 2.96 -4.07 -0.77
C THR A 90 4.37 -4.08 -0.19
N CYS A 91 4.87 -5.26 0.25
CA CYS A 91 6.26 -5.38 0.67
C CYS A 91 7.27 -4.88 -0.38
N ILE A 92 7.01 -5.18 -1.66
CA ILE A 92 7.93 -4.76 -2.72
C ILE A 92 7.87 -3.25 -3.00
N ASP A 93 6.70 -2.62 -2.86
CA ASP A 93 6.56 -1.18 -3.03
C ASP A 93 7.17 -0.41 -1.85
N ALA A 94 7.10 -0.98 -0.63
CA ALA A 94 7.82 -0.47 0.53
C ALA A 94 9.34 -0.42 0.30
N ALA A 95 9.91 -1.50 -0.23
CA ALA A 95 11.32 -1.52 -0.62
C ALA A 95 11.62 -0.53 -1.76
N ALA A 96 10.67 -0.38 -2.70
CA ALA A 96 10.87 0.43 -3.90
C ALA A 96 10.93 1.92 -3.60
N HIS A 97 10.01 2.47 -2.79
CA HIS A 97 10.00 3.92 -2.57
C HIS A 97 11.16 4.42 -1.69
N VAL A 98 11.81 3.52 -0.95
CA VAL A 98 13.03 3.84 -0.19
C VAL A 98 14.32 3.44 -0.90
N GLY A 99 14.24 2.82 -2.10
CA GLY A 99 15.40 2.42 -2.87
C GLY A 99 16.14 1.18 -2.33
N ASN A 100 15.47 0.33 -1.56
CA ASN A 100 16.10 -0.84 -0.95
C ASN A 100 16.10 -2.04 -1.91
N LYS A 101 17.04 -2.00 -2.87
CA LYS A 101 17.20 -3.04 -3.88
C LYS A 101 17.46 -4.44 -3.30
N PRO A 102 18.32 -4.63 -2.27
CA PRO A 102 18.52 -5.96 -1.68
C PRO A 102 17.24 -6.58 -1.12
N ILE A 103 16.36 -5.79 -0.50
CA ILE A 103 15.05 -6.28 -0.03
C ILE A 103 14.14 -6.59 -1.22
N ALA A 104 14.11 -5.74 -2.24
CA ALA A 104 13.29 -5.97 -3.43
C ALA A 104 13.70 -7.25 -4.16
N ASP A 105 15.00 -7.49 -4.37
CA ASP A 105 15.54 -8.71 -4.99
C ASP A 105 15.16 -9.95 -4.18
N PHE A 106 15.32 -9.91 -2.86
CA PHE A 106 14.92 -10.99 -1.97
C PHE A 106 13.41 -11.30 -2.07
N LEU A 107 12.57 -10.27 -2.03
CA LEU A 107 11.12 -10.43 -2.13
C LEU A 107 10.69 -11.03 -3.48
N LEU A 108 11.29 -10.57 -4.59
CA LEU A 108 11.05 -11.12 -5.93
C LEU A 108 11.45 -12.59 -6.02
N ALA A 109 12.60 -12.98 -5.45
CA ALA A 109 13.04 -14.37 -5.39
C ALA A 109 12.09 -15.27 -4.58
N HIS A 110 11.27 -14.68 -3.69
CA HIS A 110 10.28 -15.37 -2.88
C HIS A 110 8.84 -15.17 -3.38
N GLY A 111 8.66 -14.72 -4.63
CA GLY A 111 7.37 -14.66 -5.31
C GLY A 111 6.56 -13.39 -5.07
N ALA A 112 7.17 -12.28 -4.63
CA ALA A 112 6.54 -10.97 -4.70
C ALA A 112 6.20 -10.63 -6.16
N ARG A 113 5.09 -9.91 -6.34
CA ARG A 113 4.65 -9.48 -7.68
C ARG A 113 5.30 -8.15 -8.02
N PRO A 114 6.06 -8.06 -9.13
CA PRO A 114 6.65 -6.79 -9.52
C PRO A 114 5.55 -5.77 -9.87
N THR A 115 5.82 -4.50 -9.57
CA THR A 115 4.97 -3.35 -9.92
C THR A 115 5.73 -2.42 -10.85
N ILE A 116 5.05 -1.48 -11.49
CA ILE A 116 5.72 -0.43 -12.26
C ILE A 116 6.68 0.40 -11.37
N PHE A 117 6.34 0.55 -10.09
CA PHE A 117 7.14 1.28 -9.11
C PHE A 117 8.43 0.54 -8.77
N SER A 118 8.34 -0.76 -8.49
CA SER A 118 9.51 -1.59 -8.24
C SER A 118 10.38 -1.69 -9.50
N ALA A 119 9.78 -1.82 -10.69
CA ALA A 119 10.51 -1.83 -11.96
C ALA A 119 11.26 -0.51 -12.18
N ALA A 120 10.64 0.63 -11.85
CA ALA A 120 11.28 1.93 -11.99
C ALA A 120 12.48 2.09 -11.03
N MET A 121 12.32 1.73 -9.76
CA MET A 121 13.41 1.76 -8.76
C MET A 121 14.55 0.81 -9.14
N MET A 122 14.25 -0.36 -9.67
CA MET A 122 15.26 -1.34 -10.07
C MET A 122 15.95 -1.03 -11.42
N GLY A 123 15.60 0.09 -12.06
CA GLY A 123 16.20 0.49 -13.34
C GLY A 123 15.75 -0.34 -14.56
N GLN A 124 14.64 -1.07 -14.45
CA GLN A 124 14.12 -1.96 -15.49
C GLN A 124 13.38 -1.15 -16.58
N LEU A 125 14.14 -0.43 -17.40
CA LEU A 125 13.61 0.51 -18.39
C LEU A 125 12.60 -0.13 -19.35
N ASP A 126 12.88 -1.33 -19.86
CA ASP A 126 12.01 -2.00 -20.84
C ASP A 126 10.68 -2.41 -20.19
N ALA A 127 10.68 -2.84 -18.92
CA ALA A 127 9.47 -3.12 -18.18
C ALA A 127 8.63 -1.85 -17.99
N VAL A 128 9.24 -0.73 -17.59
CA VAL A 128 8.56 0.56 -17.44
C VAL A 128 7.94 1.01 -18.76
N LYS A 129 8.69 0.93 -19.87
CA LYS A 129 8.17 1.25 -21.22
C LYS A 129 6.99 0.35 -21.60
N ALA A 130 7.07 -0.95 -21.31
CA ALA A 130 6.01 -1.90 -21.61
C ALA A 130 4.72 -1.59 -20.81
N PHE A 131 4.81 -1.22 -19.54
CA PHE A 131 3.67 -0.77 -18.75
C PHE A 131 3.00 0.48 -19.37
N ILE A 132 3.81 1.47 -19.74
CA ILE A 132 3.31 2.73 -20.31
C ILE A 132 2.70 2.49 -21.70
N ALA A 133 3.31 1.65 -22.53
CA ALA A 133 2.75 1.28 -23.84
C ALA A 133 1.44 0.51 -23.71
N ALA A 134 1.33 -0.40 -22.75
CA ALA A 134 0.12 -1.18 -22.49
C ALA A 134 -1.03 -0.30 -21.94
N ARG A 135 -0.71 0.72 -21.15
CA ARG A 135 -1.68 1.65 -20.53
C ARG A 135 -1.12 3.08 -20.54
N PRO A 136 -1.33 3.84 -21.62
CA PRO A 136 -0.91 5.23 -21.69
C PRO A 136 -1.50 6.06 -20.52
N GLY A 137 -0.67 6.83 -19.86
CA GLY A 137 -1.06 7.63 -18.68
C GLY A 137 -0.77 6.95 -17.33
N ILE A 138 -0.38 5.66 -17.31
CA ILE A 138 -0.05 4.96 -16.05
C ILE A 138 1.11 5.60 -15.31
N GLN A 139 2.01 6.30 -16.01
CA GLN A 139 3.13 7.03 -15.41
C GLN A 139 2.72 8.16 -14.45
N LYS A 140 1.45 8.60 -14.51
CA LYS A 140 0.87 9.62 -13.62
C LYS A 140 0.30 9.03 -12.34
N THR A 141 0.15 7.70 -12.27
CA THR A 141 -0.40 7.03 -11.11
C THR A 141 0.55 7.19 -9.92
N LEU A 142 -0.02 7.57 -8.79
CA LEU A 142 0.72 7.65 -7.54
C LEU A 142 0.87 6.25 -6.93
N GLY A 143 2.05 5.96 -6.42
CA GLY A 143 2.33 4.79 -5.60
C GLY A 143 1.91 4.99 -4.14
N PRO A 144 2.28 4.05 -3.25
CA PRO A 144 2.04 4.18 -1.83
C PRO A 144 2.51 5.55 -1.30
N HIS A 145 1.79 6.07 -0.32
CA HIS A 145 2.06 7.36 0.32
C HIS A 145 2.02 8.56 -0.63
N GLY A 146 1.52 8.37 -1.87
CA GLY A 146 1.44 9.41 -2.89
C GLY A 146 2.76 9.69 -3.60
N PHE A 147 3.74 8.81 -3.51
CA PHE A 147 4.99 8.95 -4.25
C PHE A 147 4.78 8.76 -5.75
N THR A 148 5.37 9.65 -6.54
CA THR A 148 5.30 9.59 -8.01
C THR A 148 6.17 8.46 -8.57
N LEU A 149 5.89 8.03 -9.81
CA LEU A 149 6.75 7.05 -10.48
C LEU A 149 8.19 7.56 -10.62
N MET A 150 8.36 8.86 -10.88
CA MET A 150 9.67 9.51 -10.91
C MET A 150 10.40 9.42 -9.56
N SER A 151 9.68 9.57 -8.44
CA SER A 151 10.27 9.45 -7.09
C SER A 151 10.85 8.06 -6.85
N HIS A 152 10.14 7.00 -7.28
CA HIS A 152 10.63 5.62 -7.20
C HIS A 152 11.87 5.40 -8.09
N ALA A 153 11.86 5.93 -9.31
CA ALA A 153 13.04 5.85 -10.19
C ALA A 153 14.26 6.57 -9.55
N LYS A 154 14.06 7.77 -8.99
CA LYS A 154 15.13 8.50 -8.29
C LYS A 154 15.66 7.75 -7.07
N ALA A 155 14.80 7.04 -6.33
CA ALA A 155 15.20 6.20 -5.20
C ALA A 155 16.13 5.04 -5.62
N GLY A 156 16.03 4.55 -6.85
CA GLY A 156 16.92 3.54 -7.41
C GLY A 156 18.36 3.99 -7.69
N GLY A 157 18.64 5.30 -7.57
CA GLY A 157 19.97 5.87 -7.74
C GLY A 157 20.55 5.67 -9.14
N ALA A 158 21.86 5.38 -9.21
CA ALA A 158 22.58 5.26 -10.48
C ALA A 158 22.05 4.15 -11.39
N ASP A 159 21.60 3.03 -10.81
CA ASP A 159 21.08 1.90 -11.58
C ASP A 159 19.79 2.25 -12.34
N ALA A 160 19.02 3.22 -11.85
CA ALA A 160 17.77 3.66 -12.45
C ALA A 160 17.91 4.93 -13.32
N ALA A 161 19.14 5.42 -13.58
CA ALA A 161 19.37 6.67 -14.31
C ALA A 161 18.68 6.71 -15.68
N ALA A 162 18.69 5.58 -16.43
CA ALA A 162 18.03 5.49 -17.73
C ALA A 162 16.48 5.61 -17.60
N VAL A 163 15.89 5.07 -16.53
CA VAL A 163 14.46 5.22 -16.23
C VAL A 163 14.14 6.68 -15.88
N VAL A 164 14.95 7.32 -15.03
CA VAL A 164 14.80 8.73 -14.68
C VAL A 164 14.82 9.60 -15.94
N GLN A 165 15.80 9.37 -16.83
CA GLN A 165 15.89 10.12 -18.10
C GLN A 165 14.66 9.89 -18.99
N TYR A 166 14.20 8.66 -19.11
CA TYR A 166 13.01 8.34 -19.91
C TYR A 166 11.76 9.00 -19.36
N LEU A 167 11.52 8.89 -18.05
CA LEU A 167 10.36 9.51 -17.39
C LEU A 167 10.39 11.04 -17.44
N ALA A 168 11.58 11.65 -17.32
CA ALA A 168 11.76 13.09 -17.50
C ALA A 168 11.37 13.54 -18.90
N GLY A 169 11.70 12.75 -19.93
CA GLY A 169 11.31 13.00 -21.32
C GLY A 169 9.79 12.95 -21.57
N LEU A 170 9.03 12.24 -20.73
CA LEU A 170 7.55 12.24 -20.82
C LEU A 170 6.93 13.52 -20.23
N GLY A 171 7.60 14.15 -19.26
CA GLY A 171 7.19 15.43 -18.66
C GLY A 171 6.03 15.36 -17.65
N ASP A 172 5.44 14.18 -17.42
CA ASP A 172 4.23 14.02 -16.59
C ASP A 172 4.31 12.88 -15.55
N ALA A 173 5.48 12.28 -15.36
CA ALA A 173 5.69 11.18 -14.40
C ALA A 173 6.08 11.66 -12.98
N ASP A 174 6.20 12.96 -12.76
CA ASP A 174 6.56 13.61 -11.48
C ASP A 174 5.50 14.65 -11.08
N THR A 175 4.24 14.27 -11.13
CA THR A 175 3.13 15.16 -10.79
C THR A 175 2.52 14.71 -9.47
N PRO A 176 2.95 15.28 -8.32
CA PRO A 176 2.33 15.00 -7.03
C PRO A 176 0.91 15.56 -6.98
N ALA A 177 0.10 15.08 -6.04
CA ALA A 177 -1.20 15.66 -5.79
C ALA A 177 -1.06 17.13 -5.38
N ALA A 178 -1.80 18.02 -6.06
CA ALA A 178 -1.74 19.45 -5.79
C ALA A 178 -2.41 19.77 -4.44
N PHE A 179 -1.84 20.70 -3.68
CA PHE A 179 -2.41 21.23 -2.45
C PHE A 179 -2.10 22.73 -2.32
N GLN A 180 -2.79 23.40 -1.39
CA GLN A 180 -2.67 24.83 -1.16
C GLN A 180 -2.06 25.11 0.23
N PRO A 181 -1.41 26.26 0.43
CA PRO A 181 -1.02 26.71 1.76
C PRO A 181 -2.24 26.78 2.71
N LEU A 182 -2.01 26.47 3.97
CA LEU A 182 -3.00 26.63 5.05
C LEU A 182 -2.51 27.74 5.98
N ASP A 183 -3.38 28.69 6.26
CA ASP A 183 -3.10 29.74 7.24
C ASP A 183 -2.87 29.16 8.65
N ALA A 184 -1.94 29.72 9.40
CA ALA A 184 -1.59 29.19 10.72
C ALA A 184 -2.77 29.29 11.70
N ALA A 185 -3.58 30.34 11.64
CA ALA A 185 -4.75 30.49 12.52
C ALA A 185 -5.83 29.46 12.17
N ASP A 186 -6.05 29.19 10.89
CA ASP A 186 -6.95 28.12 10.45
C ASP A 186 -6.41 26.76 10.86
N ARG A 187 -5.12 26.49 10.66
CA ARG A 187 -4.48 25.25 11.08
C ARG A 187 -4.68 24.98 12.57
N ASP A 188 -4.40 25.97 13.41
CA ASP A 188 -4.46 25.83 14.86
C ASP A 188 -5.92 25.69 15.35
N ALA A 189 -6.88 26.31 14.65
CA ALA A 189 -8.30 26.16 14.93
C ALA A 189 -8.84 24.74 14.68
N LEU A 190 -8.18 23.95 13.82
CA LEU A 190 -8.57 22.57 13.51
C LEU A 190 -8.07 21.56 14.55
N VAL A 191 -7.04 21.89 15.33
CA VAL A 191 -6.45 20.99 16.34
C VAL A 191 -7.47 20.59 17.39
N GLY A 192 -7.55 19.29 17.70
CA GLY A 192 -8.46 18.80 18.74
C GLY A 192 -8.80 17.32 18.59
N LYS A 193 -9.67 16.87 19.50
CA LYS A 193 -10.25 15.52 19.49
C LYS A 193 -11.62 15.58 18.83
N TYR A 194 -11.90 14.58 17.96
CA TYR A 194 -13.17 14.48 17.23
C TYR A 194 -13.71 13.06 17.36
N VAL A 195 -14.94 12.93 17.89
CA VAL A 195 -15.58 11.64 18.21
C VAL A 195 -16.54 11.26 17.09
N TYR A 196 -16.50 10.01 16.64
CA TYR A 196 -17.37 9.50 15.57
C TYR A 196 -18.23 8.30 16.00
N GLY A 197 -18.06 7.77 17.21
CA GLY A 197 -18.81 6.64 17.74
C GLY A 197 -18.91 6.69 19.27
N SER A 198 -19.49 5.66 19.89
CA SER A 198 -19.70 5.56 21.34
C SER A 198 -18.59 4.77 22.07
N GLY A 199 -17.70 4.12 21.32
CA GLY A 199 -16.60 3.35 21.92
C GLY A 199 -15.49 4.23 22.47
N PRO A 200 -14.70 3.74 23.42
CA PRO A 200 -13.64 4.51 24.07
C PRO A 200 -12.49 4.89 23.11
N ARG A 201 -12.46 4.29 21.92
CA ARG A 201 -11.45 4.52 20.87
C ARG A 201 -12.03 5.11 19.57
N ASP A 202 -13.32 5.45 19.58
CA ASP A 202 -14.03 5.96 18.40
C ASP A 202 -13.80 7.46 18.23
N PHE A 203 -12.54 7.85 18.12
CA PHE A 203 -12.16 9.25 17.90
C PHE A 203 -10.92 9.38 17.02
N PHE A 204 -10.82 10.55 16.41
CA PHE A 204 -9.60 11.03 15.76
C PHE A 204 -8.98 12.15 16.59
N THR A 205 -7.67 12.25 16.52
CA THR A 205 -6.91 13.42 16.99
C THR A 205 -6.39 14.18 15.77
N ILE A 206 -6.68 15.46 15.72
CA ILE A 206 -6.07 16.39 14.77
C ILE A 206 -5.00 17.15 15.53
N ASP A 207 -3.75 17.07 15.06
CA ASP A 207 -2.59 17.70 15.69
C ASP A 207 -1.69 18.38 14.66
N VAL A 208 -0.69 19.09 15.16
CA VAL A 208 0.37 19.70 14.34
C VAL A 208 1.72 19.12 14.75
N GLN A 209 2.46 18.57 13.78
CA GLN A 209 3.82 18.10 13.98
C GLN A 209 4.71 18.65 12.86
N ARG A 210 5.81 19.33 13.22
CA ARG A 210 6.73 19.96 12.26
C ARG A 210 5.99 20.82 11.23
N ASP A 211 5.06 21.67 11.72
CA ASP A 211 4.19 22.55 10.93
C ASP A 211 3.16 21.83 10.01
N ASN A 212 3.09 20.52 10.03
CA ASN A 212 2.11 19.76 9.25
C ASN A 212 0.91 19.40 10.11
N LEU A 213 -0.30 19.79 9.65
CA LEU A 213 -1.55 19.29 10.20
C LEU A 213 -1.64 17.78 9.93
N GLY A 214 -2.15 17.03 10.89
CA GLY A 214 -2.29 15.60 10.74
C GLY A 214 -3.51 15.04 11.45
N ILE A 215 -3.86 13.83 11.03
CA ILE A 215 -4.93 13.03 11.59
C ILE A 215 -4.38 11.72 12.11
N ASP A 216 -4.78 11.36 13.31
CA ASP A 216 -4.43 10.10 13.95
C ASP A 216 -5.66 9.50 14.64
N ARG A 217 -5.62 8.20 14.91
CA ARG A 217 -6.65 7.49 15.68
C ARG A 217 -6.01 6.41 16.56
N PRO A 218 -6.62 6.09 17.72
CA PRO A 218 -6.18 4.99 18.56
C PRO A 218 -6.12 3.67 17.77
N ASN A 219 -4.99 2.98 17.85
CA ASN A 219 -4.71 1.73 17.12
C ASN A 219 -4.78 1.86 15.58
N GLY A 220 -4.70 3.06 15.06
CA GLY A 220 -4.50 3.29 13.63
C GLY A 220 -3.11 2.82 13.18
N PRO A 221 -2.91 2.63 11.87
CA PRO A 221 -1.62 2.17 11.36
C PRO A 221 -0.52 3.23 11.54
N ALA A 222 -0.81 4.50 11.28
CA ALA A 222 0.10 5.62 11.46
C ALA A 222 -0.67 6.95 11.36
N ARG A 223 -0.14 8.00 12.01
CA ARG A 223 -0.58 9.38 11.79
C ARG A 223 -0.36 9.79 10.32
N ARG A 224 -1.34 10.48 9.73
CA ARG A 224 -1.28 10.97 8.35
C ARG A 224 -1.24 12.48 8.31
N ASN A 225 -0.33 13.04 7.53
CA ASN A 225 -0.37 14.45 7.19
C ASN A 225 -1.62 14.75 6.35
N LEU A 226 -2.20 15.92 6.56
CA LEU A 226 -3.34 16.44 5.82
C LEU A 226 -2.88 17.55 4.87
N PHE A 227 -3.22 17.42 3.60
CA PHE A 227 -2.90 18.38 2.57
C PHE A 227 -4.14 19.20 2.19
N HIS A 228 -4.06 20.51 2.33
CA HIS A 228 -5.16 21.43 2.15
C HIS A 228 -5.53 21.63 0.67
N LEU A 229 -6.82 21.58 0.36
CA LEU A 229 -7.38 21.80 -0.98
C LEU A 229 -8.12 23.13 -1.13
N GLY A 230 -8.21 23.91 -0.05
CA GLY A 230 -9.05 25.10 0.06
C GLY A 230 -10.32 24.84 0.85
N ASN A 231 -10.95 25.90 1.39
CA ASN A 231 -12.22 25.84 2.11
C ASN A 231 -12.26 24.80 3.26
N LEU A 232 -11.14 24.63 3.97
CA LEU A 232 -10.98 23.63 5.06
C LEU A 232 -11.26 22.20 4.60
N VAL A 233 -11.04 21.90 3.32
CA VAL A 233 -11.07 20.55 2.75
C VAL A 233 -9.64 20.08 2.59
N PHE A 234 -9.39 18.82 2.96
CA PHE A 234 -8.07 18.20 2.94
C PHE A 234 -8.14 16.82 2.29
N PHE A 235 -6.98 16.30 1.92
CA PHE A 235 -6.80 14.87 1.69
C PHE A 235 -5.69 14.32 2.57
N PRO A 236 -5.79 13.07 3.05
CA PRO A 236 -4.70 12.43 3.80
C PRO A 236 -3.55 12.06 2.86
N MET A 237 -2.33 12.16 3.34
CA MET A 237 -1.14 11.77 2.60
C MET A 237 -1.32 10.38 1.97
N GLY A 238 -1.00 10.26 0.69
CA GLY A 238 -1.12 9.01 -0.08
C GLY A 238 -2.47 8.80 -0.75
N VAL A 239 -3.53 9.48 -0.33
CA VAL A 239 -4.89 9.19 -0.81
C VAL A 239 -5.63 10.46 -1.24
N PRO A 240 -5.27 11.07 -2.39
CA PRO A 240 -5.87 12.33 -2.83
C PRO A 240 -7.35 12.23 -3.22
N THR A 241 -7.89 11.01 -3.36
CA THR A 241 -9.32 10.76 -3.61
C THR A 241 -10.19 10.96 -2.37
N VAL A 242 -9.68 10.62 -1.19
CA VAL A 242 -10.37 10.81 0.09
C VAL A 242 -10.40 12.28 0.46
N LYS A 243 -11.56 12.77 0.90
CA LYS A 243 -11.75 14.16 1.34
C LYS A 243 -12.08 14.19 2.82
N ILE A 244 -11.36 15.05 3.53
CA ILE A 244 -11.64 15.39 4.93
C ILE A 244 -12.06 16.85 4.96
N ALA A 245 -13.35 17.10 5.20
CA ALA A 245 -13.93 18.44 5.16
C ALA A 245 -14.35 18.88 6.54
N PHE A 246 -13.75 19.96 7.06
CA PHE A 246 -14.12 20.54 8.34
C PHE A 246 -15.27 21.53 8.17
N LEU A 247 -16.18 21.51 9.12
CA LEU A 247 -17.29 22.45 9.22
C LEU A 247 -17.01 23.48 10.32
N ARG A 248 -17.20 24.76 9.98
CA ARG A 248 -17.12 25.87 10.92
C ARG A 248 -18.51 26.48 11.09
N GLU A 249 -18.99 26.56 12.32
CA GLU A 249 -20.27 27.16 12.69
C GLU A 249 -20.03 28.27 13.72
N SER A 250 -20.56 29.45 13.47
CA SER A 250 -20.37 30.62 14.33
C SER A 250 -18.90 30.89 14.68
N GLY A 251 -17.99 30.71 13.69
CA GLY A 251 -16.55 30.94 13.84
C GLY A 251 -15.77 29.80 14.50
N LYS A 252 -16.43 28.74 14.98
CA LYS A 252 -15.80 27.59 15.64
C LYS A 252 -15.86 26.33 14.77
N VAL A 253 -14.80 25.56 14.73
CA VAL A 253 -14.80 24.25 14.07
C VAL A 253 -15.55 23.26 14.96
N THR A 254 -16.61 22.64 14.42
CA THR A 254 -17.53 21.78 15.19
C THR A 254 -17.40 20.31 14.81
N GLN A 255 -17.06 20.01 13.58
CA GLN A 255 -16.94 18.64 13.09
C GLN A 255 -16.12 18.56 11.82
N PHE A 256 -15.80 17.34 11.39
CA PHE A 256 -15.38 17.06 10.02
C PHE A 256 -16.05 15.79 9.49
N THR A 257 -16.05 15.65 8.18
CA THR A 257 -16.45 14.42 7.47
C THR A 257 -15.26 13.79 6.76
N VAL A 258 -15.26 12.46 6.67
CA VAL A 258 -14.38 11.68 5.78
C VAL A 258 -15.26 11.15 4.66
N ALA A 259 -14.87 11.36 3.41
CA ALA A 259 -15.63 10.95 2.24
C ALA A 259 -14.75 10.27 1.17
N ASP A 260 -15.29 9.17 0.54
CA ASP A 260 -14.65 8.42 -0.56
C ASP A 260 -15.70 7.70 -1.45
N PRO A 261 -16.25 8.30 -2.49
CA PRO A 261 -16.58 9.72 -2.63
C PRO A 261 -17.74 10.12 -1.70
N GLY A 262 -18.55 9.18 -1.23
CA GLY A 262 -19.64 9.43 -0.27
C GLY A 262 -19.11 9.61 1.14
N VAL A 263 -19.89 10.26 2.00
CA VAL A 263 -19.53 10.42 3.42
C VAL A 263 -19.52 9.07 4.12
N MET A 264 -18.34 8.67 4.63
CA MET A 264 -18.13 7.42 5.38
C MET A 264 -18.24 7.64 6.89
N ILE A 265 -17.70 8.76 7.36
CA ILE A 265 -17.62 9.09 8.79
C ILE A 265 -17.93 10.58 8.96
N THR A 266 -18.68 10.89 10.02
CA THR A 266 -18.78 12.24 10.57
C THR A 266 -18.24 12.22 11.99
N ALA A 267 -17.23 13.04 12.27
CA ALA A 267 -16.63 13.16 13.60
C ALA A 267 -16.88 14.55 14.18
N ARG A 268 -17.43 14.62 15.38
CA ARG A 268 -17.77 15.88 16.08
C ARG A 268 -16.69 16.22 17.08
N ARG A 269 -16.37 17.49 17.18
CA ARG A 269 -15.40 17.99 18.16
C ARG A 269 -15.87 17.67 19.57
N ALA A 270 -14.97 17.12 20.40
CA ALA A 270 -15.24 16.79 21.78
C ALA A 270 -15.24 18.03 22.69
#